data_aecbd9c07c68bfa8422095afb97be5b4
#
_entry.id   aecbd9c07c68bfa8422095afb97be5b4
#
_cell.length_a   1.000
_cell.length_b   1.000
_cell.length_c   1.000
_cell.angle_alpha   90.00
_cell.angle_beta   90.00
_cell.angle_gamma   90.00
#
_symmetry.space_group_name_H-M   'P 1'
#
loop_
_entity.id
_entity.type
_entity.pdbx_description
1 polymer ?
#
loop_
_entity_poly.entity_id
_entity_poly.type
_entity_poly.pdbx_seq_one_letter_code
_entity_poly.pdbx_strand_id
1 'polypeptide(L)'
;MKFFCFFLFTKRTILLTDFADEAEGLRMSRHVVATSHEIPEGGRKLVMVRGRPIAIFNLKGEYFGLLNRCPHQGGPMCEGLITGLREAPMPGEYVYSRAGEILRCPWHGWEFDIKTGQSYCDPERIRTRSYPVEVTTGTKLVEGPYVAETIPVSVEEEYLVVEM
;
A
#
# COMPACT_ATOMS: atom_id res chain seq x y z
N MET A 1 -6.58 66.95 33.48
CA MET A 1 -5.53 65.95 33.51
C MET A 1 -5.95 64.82 32.51
N LYS A 2 -5.31 64.77 31.35
CA LYS A 2 -5.58 63.78 30.32
C LYS A 2 -4.48 62.75 30.40
N PHE A 3 -4.83 61.49 30.74
CA PHE A 3 -3.92 60.34 30.66
C PHE A 3 -3.93 59.80 29.24
N PHE A 4 -2.80 59.92 28.58
CA PHE A 4 -2.56 59.29 27.26
C PHE A 4 -1.99 57.89 27.49
N CYS A 5 -2.74 56.87 27.13
CA CYS A 5 -2.29 55.48 27.17
C CYS A 5 -1.59 55.18 25.84
N PHE A 6 -0.27 54.99 25.88
CA PHE A 6 0.58 54.65 24.74
C PHE A 6 0.54 53.13 24.56
N PHE A 7 -0.19 52.65 23.54
CA PHE A 7 -0.13 51.27 23.11
C PHE A 7 1.09 51.07 22.20
N LEU A 8 2.12 50.42 22.73
CA LEU A 8 3.27 49.96 21.96
C LEU A 8 2.87 48.70 21.15
N PHE A 9 2.66 48.89 19.86
CA PHE A 9 2.55 47.81 18.89
C PHE A 9 3.96 47.27 18.63
N THR A 10 4.34 46.15 19.25
CA THR A 10 5.52 45.39 18.85
C THR A 10 5.16 44.60 17.58
N LYS A 11 5.72 45.03 16.47
CA LYS A 11 5.73 44.25 15.22
C LYS A 11 6.50 42.94 15.46
N ARG A 12 5.77 41.84 15.65
CA ARG A 12 6.35 40.51 15.60
C ARG A 12 6.64 40.24 14.13
N THR A 13 7.91 40.30 13.75
CA THR A 13 8.39 39.80 12.45
C THR A 13 8.22 38.30 12.47
N ILE A 14 7.20 37.83 11.78
CA ILE A 14 7.03 36.37 11.51
C ILE A 14 8.11 36.04 10.49
N LEU A 15 9.12 35.30 10.92
CA LEU A 15 10.14 34.73 10.05
C LEU A 15 9.43 33.74 9.11
N LEU A 16 9.64 33.93 7.81
CA LEU A 16 9.14 33.08 6.69
C LEU A 16 9.69 31.64 6.70
N THR A 17 10.29 31.19 7.81
CA THR A 17 10.86 29.84 7.97
C THR A 17 9.87 28.82 8.50
N ASP A 18 8.70 29.24 9.01
CA ASP A 18 7.74 28.31 9.63
C ASP A 18 6.76 27.67 8.63
N PHE A 19 6.78 28.08 7.35
CA PHE A 19 5.91 27.49 6.32
C PHE A 19 6.53 26.32 5.55
N ALA A 20 7.80 26.00 5.77
CA ALA A 20 8.46 24.88 5.11
C ALA A 20 8.16 23.52 5.77
N ASP A 21 7.76 23.49 7.03
CA ASP A 21 7.62 22.27 7.83
C ASP A 21 6.22 21.62 7.72
N GLU A 22 5.19 22.39 7.32
CA GLU A 22 3.83 21.83 7.13
C GLU A 22 3.63 21.09 5.80
N ALA A 23 4.53 21.25 4.83
CA ALA A 23 4.47 20.55 3.54
C ALA A 23 5.04 19.11 3.61
N GLU A 24 5.74 18.72 4.67
CA GLU A 24 6.30 17.38 4.87
C GLU A 24 5.25 16.35 5.33
N GLY A 25 4.11 16.79 5.85
CA GLY A 25 3.03 15.93 6.34
C GLY A 25 2.26 15.16 5.25
N LEU A 26 2.43 15.47 3.97
CA LEU A 26 1.74 14.82 2.84
C LEU A 26 2.68 14.02 1.93
N ARG A 27 3.96 13.91 2.24
CA ARG A 27 4.86 13.05 1.48
C ARG A 27 4.57 11.60 1.82
N MET A 28 4.02 10.87 0.84
CA MET A 28 3.94 9.42 0.92
C MET A 28 5.35 8.87 1.12
N SER A 29 5.57 8.18 2.22
CA SER A 29 6.88 7.59 2.52
C SER A 29 7.05 6.28 1.76
N ARG A 30 8.26 6.04 1.27
CA ARG A 30 8.63 4.86 0.49
C ARG A 30 9.42 3.89 1.36
N HIS A 31 8.92 2.68 1.52
CA HIS A 31 9.49 1.66 2.39
C HIS A 31 10.00 0.46 1.59
N VAL A 32 11.27 0.14 1.72
CA VAL A 32 11.87 -1.07 1.15
C VAL A 32 11.44 -2.26 2.00
N VAL A 33 10.81 -3.27 1.39
CA VAL A 33 10.13 -4.34 2.13
C VAL A 33 10.59 -5.77 1.79
N ALA A 34 11.12 -5.99 0.60
CA ALA A 34 11.61 -7.29 0.14
C ALA A 34 12.51 -7.11 -1.08
N THR A 35 13.26 -8.15 -1.42
CA THR A 35 13.88 -8.27 -2.74
C THR A 35 12.88 -8.86 -3.74
N SER A 36 13.01 -8.53 -5.03
CA SER A 36 12.07 -8.99 -6.06
C SER A 36 12.03 -10.53 -6.16
N HIS A 37 13.17 -11.19 -5.98
CA HIS A 37 13.30 -12.64 -6.09
C HIS A 37 12.64 -13.41 -4.92
N GLU A 38 12.34 -12.76 -3.79
CA GLU A 38 11.66 -13.40 -2.66
C GLU A 38 10.18 -13.72 -2.94
N ILE A 39 9.61 -13.08 -3.97
CA ILE A 39 8.21 -13.28 -4.35
C ILE A 39 8.14 -13.73 -5.81
N PRO A 40 8.26 -15.03 -6.09
CA PRO A 40 8.17 -15.54 -7.46
C PRO A 40 6.79 -15.30 -8.07
N GLU A 41 6.66 -15.46 -9.39
CA GLU A 41 5.38 -15.33 -10.09
C GLU A 41 4.28 -16.21 -9.47
N GLY A 42 3.11 -15.63 -9.23
CA GLY A 42 2.00 -16.25 -8.49
C GLY A 42 2.24 -16.37 -6.97
N GLY A 43 3.40 -15.94 -6.49
CA GLY A 43 3.76 -15.93 -5.08
C GLY A 43 3.22 -14.72 -4.33
N ARG A 44 3.42 -14.76 -3.02
CA ARG A 44 3.02 -13.68 -2.10
C ARG A 44 3.89 -13.66 -0.86
N LYS A 45 3.98 -12.49 -0.22
CA LYS A 45 4.70 -12.29 1.05
C LYS A 45 3.96 -11.34 1.95
N LEU A 46 3.91 -11.65 3.24
CA LEU A 46 3.44 -10.72 4.27
C LEU A 46 4.61 -9.86 4.74
N VAL A 47 4.42 -8.55 4.73
CA VAL A 47 5.39 -7.58 5.25
C VAL A 47 4.72 -6.65 6.26
N MET A 48 5.51 -6.10 7.16
CA MET A 48 5.05 -5.11 8.13
C MET A 48 5.63 -3.75 7.78
N VAL A 49 4.79 -2.75 7.55
CA VAL A 49 5.21 -1.37 7.27
C VAL A 49 4.52 -0.44 8.26
N ARG A 50 5.29 0.23 9.09
CA ARG A 50 4.77 1.11 10.15
C ARG A 50 3.67 0.45 11.02
N GLY A 51 3.88 -0.81 11.40
CA GLY A 51 2.91 -1.58 12.18
C GLY A 51 1.66 -2.05 11.42
N ARG A 52 1.61 -1.86 10.10
CA ARG A 52 0.51 -2.34 9.24
C ARG A 52 0.92 -3.60 8.50
N PRO A 53 0.17 -4.69 8.61
CA PRO A 53 0.42 -5.90 7.84
C PRO A 53 -0.05 -5.69 6.39
N ILE A 54 0.87 -5.83 5.44
CA ILE A 54 0.61 -5.71 4.00
C ILE A 54 0.95 -7.04 3.34
N ALA A 55 0.02 -7.58 2.57
CA ALA A 55 0.25 -8.74 1.71
C ALA A 55 0.67 -8.25 0.32
N ILE A 56 1.88 -8.63 -0.11
CA ILE A 56 2.38 -8.33 -1.46
C ILE A 56 2.19 -9.56 -2.32
N PHE A 57 1.66 -9.37 -3.52
CA PHE A 57 1.38 -10.40 -4.52
C PHE A 57 2.16 -10.11 -5.78
N ASN A 58 2.74 -11.15 -6.39
CA ASN A 58 3.36 -11.07 -7.71
C ASN A 58 2.41 -11.67 -8.75
N LEU A 59 1.88 -10.85 -9.63
CA LEU A 59 1.03 -11.25 -10.74
C LEU A 59 1.78 -11.06 -12.06
N LYS A 60 2.38 -12.11 -12.57
CA LYS A 60 3.10 -12.09 -13.88
C LYS A 60 4.21 -11.05 -13.94
N GLY A 61 4.95 -10.86 -12.85
CA GLY A 61 6.04 -9.89 -12.75
C GLY A 61 5.61 -8.49 -12.29
N GLU A 62 4.31 -8.23 -12.11
CA GLU A 62 3.80 -7.00 -11.50
C GLU A 62 3.45 -7.24 -10.03
N TYR A 63 3.78 -6.28 -9.18
CA TYR A 63 3.61 -6.41 -7.74
C TYR A 63 2.48 -5.51 -7.23
N PHE A 64 1.64 -6.08 -6.36
CA PHE A 64 0.47 -5.41 -5.79
C PHE A 64 0.43 -5.61 -4.28
N GLY A 65 0.20 -4.54 -3.53
CA GLY A 65 0.09 -4.58 -2.08
C GLY A 65 -1.36 -4.41 -1.63
N LEU A 66 -1.83 -5.30 -0.75
CA LEU A 66 -3.13 -5.17 -0.10
C LEU A 66 -2.96 -5.19 1.42
N LEU A 67 -3.80 -4.44 2.13
CA LEU A 67 -3.88 -4.57 3.58
C LEU A 67 -4.21 -6.02 3.95
N ASN A 68 -3.37 -6.66 4.77
CA ASN A 68 -3.56 -8.04 5.19
C ASN A 68 -4.68 -8.20 6.22
N ARG A 69 -5.79 -7.52 6.00
CA ARG A 69 -6.97 -7.59 6.85
C ARG A 69 -8.22 -7.46 5.99
N CYS A 70 -8.98 -8.54 5.93
CA CYS A 70 -10.25 -8.55 5.21
C CYS A 70 -11.22 -7.54 5.83
N PRO A 71 -11.78 -6.59 5.06
CA PRO A 71 -12.70 -5.57 5.58
C PRO A 71 -14.02 -6.14 6.09
N HIS A 72 -14.38 -7.38 5.72
CA HIS A 72 -15.58 -8.04 6.23
C HIS A 72 -15.48 -8.33 7.74
N GLN A 73 -14.51 -9.14 8.18
CA GLN A 73 -14.34 -9.52 9.59
C GLN A 73 -12.87 -9.70 10.02
N GLY A 74 -11.92 -9.15 9.27
CA GLY A 74 -10.52 -9.10 9.68
C GLY A 74 -9.67 -10.33 9.30
N GLY A 75 -10.17 -11.25 8.48
CA GLY A 75 -9.42 -12.45 8.07
C GLY A 75 -8.09 -12.10 7.38
N PRO A 76 -7.05 -12.95 7.50
CA PRO A 76 -5.71 -12.69 6.97
C PRO A 76 -5.68 -12.88 5.45
N MET A 77 -5.62 -11.79 4.68
CA MET A 77 -5.69 -11.80 3.22
C MET A 77 -4.52 -12.55 2.58
N CYS A 78 -3.33 -12.49 3.18
CA CYS A 78 -2.14 -13.19 2.68
C CYS A 78 -2.30 -14.72 2.68
N GLU A 79 -3.16 -15.26 3.52
CA GLU A 79 -3.46 -16.70 3.60
C GLU A 79 -4.60 -17.14 2.66
N GLY A 80 -5.22 -16.19 1.97
CA GLY A 80 -6.33 -16.43 1.06
C GLY A 80 -5.97 -17.26 -0.16
N LEU A 81 -6.96 -17.79 -0.85
CA LEU A 81 -6.77 -18.53 -2.09
C LEU A 81 -6.70 -17.56 -3.28
N ILE A 82 -5.61 -17.63 -4.05
CA ILE A 82 -5.52 -16.93 -5.34
C ILE A 82 -6.26 -17.76 -6.38
N THR A 83 -7.22 -17.16 -7.06
CA THR A 83 -8.12 -17.81 -8.02
C THR A 83 -8.41 -16.88 -9.21
N GLY A 84 -9.36 -17.23 -10.05
CA GLY A 84 -9.92 -16.35 -11.08
C GLY A 84 -11.38 -15.99 -10.79
N LEU A 85 -11.90 -15.10 -11.59
CA LEU A 85 -13.30 -14.69 -11.55
C LEU A 85 -14.17 -15.79 -12.18
N ARG A 86 -15.24 -16.16 -11.48
CA ARG A 86 -16.26 -17.09 -11.96
C ARG A 86 -17.57 -16.35 -12.15
N GLU A 87 -18.08 -16.40 -13.36
CA GLU A 87 -19.32 -15.76 -13.74
C GLU A 87 -20.28 -16.82 -14.30
N ALA A 88 -21.57 -16.61 -14.08
CA ALA A 88 -22.63 -17.45 -14.63
C ALA A 88 -23.62 -16.54 -15.40
N PRO A 89 -23.29 -16.14 -16.63
CA PRO A 89 -24.13 -15.22 -17.41
C PRO A 89 -25.51 -15.77 -17.70
N MET A 90 -25.62 -17.10 -17.86
CA MET A 90 -26.90 -17.79 -18.01
C MET A 90 -26.93 -19.09 -17.19
N PRO A 91 -28.11 -19.61 -16.84
CA PRO A 91 -28.23 -20.90 -16.14
C PRO A 91 -27.51 -22.03 -16.89
N GLY A 92 -26.55 -22.68 -16.22
CA GLY A 92 -25.76 -23.77 -16.80
C GLY A 92 -24.50 -23.33 -17.56
N GLU A 93 -24.29 -22.05 -17.75
CA GLU A 93 -23.07 -21.50 -18.36
C GLU A 93 -22.13 -20.93 -17.27
N TYR A 94 -20.89 -21.37 -17.30
CA TYR A 94 -19.86 -20.89 -16.40
C TYR A 94 -18.67 -20.36 -17.18
N VAL A 95 -18.31 -19.11 -16.91
CA VAL A 95 -17.13 -18.47 -17.47
C VAL A 95 -16.08 -18.32 -16.37
N TYR A 96 -14.87 -18.78 -16.66
CA TYR A 96 -13.72 -18.58 -15.78
C TYR A 96 -12.75 -17.62 -16.45
N SER A 97 -12.54 -16.48 -15.87
CA SER A 97 -11.69 -15.43 -16.40
C SER A 97 -10.70 -14.93 -15.34
N ARG A 98 -9.75 -14.09 -15.73
CA ARG A 98 -8.83 -13.40 -14.83
C ARG A 98 -8.11 -14.35 -13.85
N ALA A 99 -7.65 -15.50 -14.35
CA ALA A 99 -6.96 -16.51 -13.55
C ALA A 99 -5.74 -15.91 -12.83
N GLY A 100 -5.66 -16.14 -11.52
CA GLY A 100 -4.58 -15.63 -10.67
C GLY A 100 -4.76 -14.18 -10.19
N GLU A 101 -5.82 -13.47 -10.56
CA GLU A 101 -6.01 -12.05 -10.21
C GLU A 101 -7.01 -11.82 -9.07
N ILE A 102 -7.71 -12.86 -8.61
CA ILE A 102 -8.72 -12.79 -7.58
C ILE A 102 -8.23 -13.43 -6.29
N LEU A 103 -8.33 -12.73 -5.19
CA LEU A 103 -8.00 -13.22 -3.86
C LEU A 103 -9.27 -13.54 -3.09
N ARG A 104 -9.41 -14.80 -2.69
CA ARG A 104 -10.52 -15.25 -1.84
C ARG A 104 -10.08 -15.32 -0.38
N CYS A 105 -10.75 -14.54 0.48
CA CYS A 105 -10.48 -14.54 1.92
C CYS A 105 -10.67 -15.93 2.53
N PRO A 106 -9.76 -16.42 3.41
CA PRO A 106 -9.82 -17.78 3.95
C PRO A 106 -10.97 -17.98 4.95
N TRP A 107 -11.50 -16.92 5.56
CA TRP A 107 -12.53 -17.06 6.58
C TRP A 107 -13.92 -17.27 5.98
N HIS A 108 -14.35 -16.37 5.07
CA HIS A 108 -15.75 -16.41 4.57
C HIS A 108 -15.85 -16.38 3.04
N GLY A 109 -14.72 -16.61 2.34
CA GLY A 109 -14.74 -16.72 0.89
C GLY A 109 -14.99 -15.41 0.13
N TRP A 110 -14.91 -14.24 0.81
CA TRP A 110 -15.03 -12.96 0.12
C TRP A 110 -13.93 -12.78 -0.92
N GLU A 111 -14.34 -12.38 -2.11
CA GLU A 111 -13.46 -12.25 -3.27
C GLU A 111 -13.09 -10.79 -3.53
N PHE A 112 -11.80 -10.56 -3.75
CA PHE A 112 -11.21 -9.25 -3.98
C PHE A 112 -10.31 -9.27 -5.21
N ASP A 113 -10.37 -8.22 -5.99
CA ASP A 113 -9.42 -7.94 -7.04
C ASP A 113 -8.04 -7.61 -6.42
N ILE A 114 -6.99 -8.34 -6.77
CA ILE A 114 -5.66 -8.11 -6.20
C ILE A 114 -5.08 -6.77 -6.66
N LYS A 115 -5.37 -6.34 -7.89
CA LYS A 115 -4.83 -5.09 -8.45
C LYS A 115 -5.45 -3.85 -7.81
N THR A 116 -6.76 -3.89 -7.54
CA THR A 116 -7.51 -2.71 -7.11
C THR A 116 -7.96 -2.76 -5.66
N GLY A 117 -8.02 -3.96 -5.06
CA GLY A 117 -8.58 -4.18 -3.73
C GLY A 117 -10.12 -4.17 -3.68
N GLN A 118 -10.81 -4.06 -4.83
CA GLN A 118 -12.27 -4.01 -4.87
C GLN A 118 -12.87 -5.39 -4.58
N SER A 119 -13.95 -5.43 -3.80
CA SER A 119 -14.72 -6.65 -3.55
C SER A 119 -15.64 -6.99 -4.71
N TYR A 120 -15.79 -8.28 -5.03
CA TYR A 120 -16.82 -8.79 -5.93
C TYR A 120 -18.11 -9.18 -5.21
N CYS A 121 -18.06 -9.36 -3.89
CA CYS A 121 -19.26 -9.70 -3.10
C CYS A 121 -20.12 -8.48 -2.79
N ASP A 122 -19.49 -7.32 -2.57
CA ASP A 122 -20.16 -6.04 -2.34
C ASP A 122 -19.29 -4.91 -2.89
N PRO A 123 -19.28 -4.68 -4.20
CA PRO A 123 -18.35 -3.76 -4.85
C PRO A 123 -18.60 -2.28 -4.53
N GLU A 124 -19.83 -1.93 -4.09
CA GLU A 124 -20.17 -0.54 -3.78
C GLU A 124 -19.70 -0.11 -2.38
N ARG A 125 -19.65 -1.05 -1.43
CA ARG A 125 -19.41 -0.76 -0.01
C ARG A 125 -18.08 -1.26 0.51
N ILE A 126 -17.57 -2.36 -0.05
CA ILE A 126 -16.43 -3.06 0.52
C ILE A 126 -15.25 -3.07 -0.43
N ARG A 127 -14.16 -2.52 0.07
CA ARG A 127 -12.88 -2.47 -0.59
C ARG A 127 -11.77 -2.67 0.43
N THR A 128 -10.79 -3.50 0.13
CA THR A 128 -9.56 -3.53 0.91
C THR A 128 -8.62 -2.42 0.45
N ARG A 129 -7.82 -1.90 1.36
CA ARG A 129 -6.84 -0.87 1.03
C ARG A 129 -5.73 -1.47 0.17
N SER A 130 -5.50 -0.88 -0.99
CA SER A 130 -4.35 -1.18 -1.85
C SER A 130 -3.21 -0.22 -1.57
N TYR A 131 -1.99 -0.70 -1.79
CA TYR A 131 -0.74 0.06 -1.67
C TYR A 131 0.05 -0.10 -2.96
N PRO A 132 0.52 0.99 -3.58
CA PRO A 132 1.42 0.89 -4.71
C PRO A 132 2.69 0.16 -4.31
N VAL A 133 3.15 -0.75 -5.17
CA VAL A 133 4.43 -1.47 -5.01
C VAL A 133 5.26 -1.23 -6.25
N GLU A 134 6.43 -0.67 -6.06
CA GLU A 134 7.38 -0.37 -7.13
C GLU A 134 8.58 -1.30 -7.04
N VAL A 135 9.10 -1.75 -8.18
CA VAL A 135 10.40 -2.41 -8.27
C VAL A 135 11.46 -1.37 -8.53
N THR A 136 12.49 -1.33 -7.69
CA THR A 136 13.58 -0.37 -7.84
C THR A 136 14.94 -1.02 -7.63
N THR A 137 15.97 -0.50 -8.29
CA THR A 137 17.34 -1.00 -8.18
C THR A 137 18.00 -0.51 -6.87
N GLY A 138 18.90 -1.31 -6.31
CA GLY A 138 19.65 -0.93 -5.11
C GLY A 138 20.42 0.38 -5.27
N THR A 139 20.89 0.71 -6.46
CA THR A 139 21.55 2.00 -6.76
C THR A 139 20.64 3.18 -6.43
N LYS A 140 19.38 3.15 -6.88
CA LYS A 140 18.41 4.22 -6.59
C LYS A 140 18.04 4.30 -5.11
N LEU A 141 18.04 3.17 -4.41
CA LEU A 141 17.74 3.13 -2.98
C LEU A 141 18.82 3.83 -2.14
N VAL A 142 20.08 3.69 -2.51
CA VAL A 142 21.21 4.33 -1.82
C VAL A 142 21.17 5.85 -2.00
N GLU A 143 20.68 6.35 -3.14
CA GLU A 143 20.54 7.78 -3.41
C GLU A 143 19.38 8.45 -2.62
N GLY A 144 18.47 7.65 -2.01
CA GLY A 144 17.34 8.10 -1.16
C GLY A 144 16.20 8.77 -1.92
N PRO A 145 15.06 9.15 -1.30
CA PRO A 145 14.69 9.09 0.12
C PRO A 145 13.84 7.84 0.46
N TYR A 146 14.45 6.69 0.56
CA TYR A 146 13.79 5.45 0.94
C TYR A 146 14.07 5.07 2.39
N VAL A 147 13.12 4.45 3.06
CA VAL A 147 13.28 3.93 4.42
C VAL A 147 13.47 2.41 4.36
N ALA A 148 14.69 1.96 4.63
CA ALA A 148 15.03 0.54 4.75
C ALA A 148 15.04 0.18 6.25
N GLU A 149 13.91 -0.32 6.77
CA GLU A 149 13.78 -0.56 8.21
C GLU A 149 14.51 -1.85 8.67
N THR A 150 14.51 -2.89 7.82
CA THR A 150 14.94 -4.23 8.26
C THR A 150 15.75 -5.00 7.22
N ILE A 151 15.93 -4.50 6.00
CA ILE A 151 16.56 -5.23 4.91
C ILE A 151 17.86 -4.53 4.53
N PRO A 152 19.01 -5.23 4.55
CA PRO A 152 20.26 -4.69 4.02
C PRO A 152 20.11 -4.46 2.51
N VAL A 153 20.42 -3.24 2.06
CA VAL A 153 20.30 -2.86 0.65
C VAL A 153 21.65 -3.11 -0.05
N SER A 154 21.64 -3.94 -1.09
CA SER A 154 22.77 -4.18 -2.01
C SER A 154 22.53 -3.41 -3.32
N VAL A 155 23.60 -2.87 -3.91
CA VAL A 155 23.53 -2.12 -5.17
C VAL A 155 23.15 -3.00 -6.36
N GLU A 156 23.42 -4.31 -6.28
CA GLU A 156 23.28 -5.29 -7.37
C GLU A 156 21.88 -5.91 -7.47
N GLU A 157 21.01 -5.69 -6.47
CA GLU A 157 19.70 -6.33 -6.38
C GLU A 157 18.54 -5.39 -6.73
N GLU A 158 17.40 -5.98 -7.05
CA GLU A 158 16.12 -5.29 -7.21
C GLU A 158 15.25 -5.47 -5.97
N TYR A 159 14.64 -4.39 -5.54
CA TYR A 159 13.87 -4.33 -4.31
C TYR A 159 12.43 -3.91 -4.57
N LEU A 160 11.53 -4.41 -3.75
CA LEU A 160 10.14 -3.99 -3.69
C LEU A 160 9.99 -2.84 -2.70
N VAL A 161 9.39 -1.76 -3.15
CA VAL A 161 9.13 -0.55 -2.37
C VAL A 161 7.64 -0.34 -2.27
N VAL A 162 7.14 -0.20 -1.04
CA VAL A 162 5.75 0.13 -0.75
C VAL A 162 5.63 1.62 -0.47
N GLU A 163 4.69 2.30 -1.11
CA GLU A 163 4.32 3.67 -0.81
C GLU A 163 3.17 3.74 0.20
N MET A 164 3.36 4.54 1.25
CA MET A 164 2.36 4.75 2.32
C MET A 164 2.18 6.22 2.67
#